data_05f14d0f96528e12392faa6df30aa3e0
#
_entry.id   05f14d0f96528e12392faa6df30aa3e0
#
_cell.length_a   1.000
_cell.length_b   1.000
_cell.length_c   1.000
_cell.angle_alpha   90.00
_cell.angle_beta   90.00
_cell.angle_gamma   90.00
#
_symmetry.space_group_name_H-M   'P 1'
#
loop_
_entity.id
_entity.type
_entity.pdbx_description
1 polymer ?
#
loop_
_entity_poly.entity_id
_entity_poly.type
_entity_poly.pdbx_seq_one_letter_code
_entity_poly.pdbx_strand_id
1 'polypeptide(L)'
;MATLRRTALAVLCCCGPATDAAAAASAAEAAATNGSRCASREECLGRAVVSDSSGDEAYALLQRAAAPASNLFSENPMGSYVGSLPSWARQGQAAREMSWEKVDREQARPFFWDAPVDHFAPPWETKATFRQTYFVKEDYYAPGGPVFFELGGEGPIHGPPGGFIAALAKERQAMLVQVEHRFYGGSVPNGNVNTSNLKLLTVDQALADYAAFIDWFSKEKQLLAGTKWFAFGGSYPGALASWFRAAYPEKTVGSLSSSGVVNSIFDFTMFDIHIARAIGPECAAANRAITAAFEKAVLARGAQEEYAKGLFGCQQSMLDGDFFYMLADGLAMMVQYGAKSRLCSNITAVTEVSSTPEQIMENAAHLVKQYWGSEFGTTCFYDTTCLSDPSRYEVGDTDRSWRWQKCYELAYFQSAPLAGQMEDGTRMLQPLRSFMVNMTYMVEQCYAVFGSDFNPVRGVVDFSTRRINTRFGGAQPIAKKVFYSNFGDDPWLEASVMPPRDVDPEQPYEVAMCDDCGHCMDFSTPRPTDPPELKRVRARFQKYLDLWLAE
;
A
#
# COMPACT_ATOMS: atom_id res chain seq x y z
N MET A 1 -15.90 -24.28 -46.05
CA MET A 1 -15.49 -23.48 -44.87
C MET A 1 -16.55 -23.48 -43.77
N ALA A 2 -17.28 -24.55 -43.56
CA ALA A 2 -18.38 -24.61 -42.58
C ALA A 2 -18.29 -25.86 -41.66
N THR A 3 -17.19 -26.58 -41.67
CA THR A 3 -17.08 -27.88 -40.95
C THR A 3 -16.04 -27.91 -39.83
N LEU A 4 -15.32 -26.81 -39.59
CA LEU A 4 -14.28 -26.75 -38.55
C LEU A 4 -14.70 -26.01 -37.25
N ARG A 5 -15.95 -25.51 -37.17
CA ARG A 5 -16.45 -24.76 -35.97
C ARG A 5 -17.28 -25.59 -34.99
N ARG A 6 -17.56 -26.87 -35.27
CA ARG A 6 -18.41 -27.71 -34.40
C ARG A 6 -17.67 -28.67 -33.46
N THR A 7 -16.35 -28.80 -33.57
CA THR A 7 -15.58 -29.73 -32.73
C THR A 7 -14.95 -29.04 -31.50
N ALA A 8 -14.89 -27.71 -31.46
CA ALA A 8 -14.32 -26.98 -30.34
C ALA A 8 -15.30 -26.72 -29.18
N LEU A 9 -16.62 -26.91 -29.40
CA LEU A 9 -17.65 -26.58 -28.39
C LEU A 9 -18.05 -27.74 -27.48
N ALA A 10 -17.57 -28.94 -27.74
CA ALA A 10 -17.93 -30.15 -26.99
C ALA A 10 -16.98 -30.48 -25.82
N VAL A 11 -15.87 -29.77 -25.68
CA VAL A 11 -14.87 -30.03 -24.61
C VAL A 11 -15.04 -29.09 -23.41
N LEU A 12 -15.88 -28.07 -23.53
CA LEU A 12 -16.04 -27.02 -22.48
C LEU A 12 -17.15 -27.31 -21.46
N CYS A 13 -17.88 -28.43 -21.55
CA CYS A 13 -19.02 -28.69 -20.65
C CYS A 13 -18.75 -29.61 -19.45
N CYS A 14 -17.52 -30.05 -19.20
CA CYS A 14 -17.23 -30.99 -18.10
C CYS A 14 -16.22 -30.54 -17.05
N CYS A 15 -15.80 -29.27 -17.04
CA CYS A 15 -14.91 -28.74 -15.97
C CYS A 15 -15.53 -27.50 -15.37
N GLY A 16 -15.78 -27.53 -14.05
CA GLY A 16 -16.09 -26.35 -13.24
C GLY A 16 -14.96 -25.31 -13.28
N PRO A 17 -15.12 -24.10 -12.76
CA PRO A 17 -14.26 -22.97 -13.05
C PRO A 17 -12.80 -23.30 -12.75
N ALA A 18 -12.00 -23.41 -13.81
CA ALA A 18 -10.57 -23.67 -13.73
C ALA A 18 -9.82 -22.35 -13.92
N THR A 19 -9.05 -22.02 -12.94
CA THR A 19 -7.89 -21.16 -13.06
C THR A 19 -6.82 -21.91 -13.86
N ASP A 20 -6.38 -21.37 -14.98
CA ASP A 20 -5.36 -21.82 -15.93
C ASP A 20 -5.82 -22.64 -17.14
N ALA A 21 -6.32 -21.91 -18.15
CA ALA A 21 -6.61 -22.46 -19.48
C ALA A 21 -5.34 -22.80 -20.30
N ALA A 22 -4.18 -22.18 -20.01
CA ALA A 22 -2.94 -22.40 -20.75
C ALA A 22 -2.23 -23.72 -20.36
N ALA A 23 -2.21 -24.06 -19.09
CA ALA A 23 -1.62 -25.31 -18.61
C ALA A 23 -2.46 -26.54 -19.04
N ALA A 24 -3.78 -26.38 -19.13
CA ALA A 24 -4.68 -27.45 -19.60
C ALA A 24 -4.54 -27.69 -21.12
N ALA A 25 -4.26 -26.69 -21.93
CA ALA A 25 -4.06 -26.83 -23.37
C ALA A 25 -2.75 -27.56 -23.70
N SER A 26 -1.64 -27.25 -23.00
CA SER A 26 -0.35 -27.92 -23.18
C SER A 26 -0.39 -29.42 -22.79
N ALA A 27 -1.09 -29.74 -21.70
CA ALA A 27 -1.23 -31.14 -21.26
C ALA A 27 -2.14 -31.97 -22.18
N ALA A 28 -3.13 -31.35 -22.84
CA ALA A 28 -4.02 -32.01 -23.79
C ALA A 28 -3.31 -32.32 -25.13
N GLU A 29 -2.40 -31.45 -25.58
CA GLU A 29 -1.60 -31.69 -26.80
C GLU A 29 -0.56 -32.80 -26.59
N ALA A 30 0.08 -32.86 -25.42
CA ALA A 30 1.02 -33.95 -25.09
C ALA A 30 0.34 -35.32 -24.95
N ALA A 31 -0.90 -35.37 -24.48
CA ALA A 31 -1.68 -36.60 -24.36
C ALA A 31 -2.19 -37.14 -25.70
N ALA A 32 -2.43 -36.25 -26.69
CA ALA A 32 -2.93 -36.63 -28.01
C ALA A 32 -1.86 -37.30 -28.89
N THR A 33 -0.57 -37.10 -28.61
CA THR A 33 0.53 -37.65 -29.39
C THR A 33 0.98 -39.05 -28.96
N ASN A 34 0.60 -39.55 -27.79
CA ASN A 34 1.10 -40.82 -27.23
C ASN A 34 0.08 -41.96 -27.05
N GLY A 35 -1.13 -41.83 -27.54
CA GLY A 35 -2.07 -42.97 -27.72
C GLY A 35 -2.47 -43.77 -26.46
N SER A 36 -2.18 -43.29 -25.25
CA SER A 36 -2.51 -43.98 -24.00
C SER A 36 -3.63 -43.29 -23.23
N ARG A 37 -4.68 -44.06 -22.88
CA ARG A 37 -5.78 -43.59 -22.04
C ARG A 37 -5.39 -43.73 -20.55
N CYS A 38 -5.48 -42.68 -19.78
CA CYS A 38 -5.34 -42.72 -18.33
C CYS A 38 -6.70 -42.98 -17.65
N ALA A 39 -6.73 -43.79 -16.61
CA ALA A 39 -7.95 -44.19 -15.90
C ALA A 39 -8.38 -43.17 -14.81
N SER A 40 -7.48 -42.25 -14.37
CA SER A 40 -7.78 -41.17 -13.43
C SER A 40 -6.94 -39.94 -13.69
N ARG A 41 -7.36 -38.82 -13.12
CA ARG A 41 -6.67 -37.50 -13.17
C ARG A 41 -5.26 -37.56 -12.55
N GLU A 42 -5.10 -38.34 -11.48
CA GLU A 42 -3.82 -38.54 -10.78
C GLU A 42 -2.82 -39.35 -11.62
N GLU A 43 -3.30 -40.29 -12.41
CA GLU A 43 -2.46 -41.12 -13.30
C GLU A 43 -1.95 -40.33 -14.52
N CYS A 44 -2.73 -39.37 -15.05
CA CYS A 44 -2.28 -38.45 -16.10
C CYS A 44 -1.26 -37.44 -15.62
N LEU A 45 -1.41 -36.93 -14.42
CA LEU A 45 -0.46 -35.98 -13.82
C LEU A 45 0.86 -36.65 -13.43
N GLY A 46 0.82 -37.91 -12.94
CA GLY A 46 2.01 -38.66 -12.57
C GLY A 46 2.88 -39.06 -13.77
N ARG A 47 2.33 -39.15 -14.99
CA ARG A 47 3.09 -39.49 -16.21
C ARG A 47 3.68 -38.31 -16.96
N ALA A 48 3.13 -37.12 -16.78
CA ALA A 48 3.68 -35.87 -17.35
C ALA A 48 4.96 -35.40 -16.65
N VAL A 49 5.20 -35.87 -15.42
CA VAL A 49 6.30 -35.42 -14.54
C VAL A 49 7.60 -36.22 -14.72
N VAL A 50 7.63 -37.28 -15.51
CA VAL A 50 8.78 -38.23 -15.55
C VAL A 50 9.75 -38.00 -16.73
N SER A 51 9.68 -36.89 -17.48
CA SER A 51 10.56 -36.74 -18.65
C SER A 51 11.55 -35.59 -18.66
N ASP A 52 11.73 -34.83 -17.55
CA ASP A 52 12.80 -33.83 -17.51
C ASP A 52 13.35 -33.63 -16.09
N SER A 53 14.53 -34.15 -15.82
CA SER A 53 15.10 -34.29 -14.46
C SER A 53 15.81 -33.05 -13.90
N SER A 54 15.70 -31.89 -14.56
CA SER A 54 16.35 -30.63 -14.10
C SER A 54 15.37 -29.55 -13.59
N GLY A 55 14.08 -29.69 -13.90
CA GLY A 55 13.02 -28.75 -13.43
C GLY A 55 12.36 -29.19 -12.12
N ASP A 56 12.37 -30.49 -11.84
CA ASP A 56 11.56 -31.08 -10.78
C ASP A 56 12.05 -30.77 -9.36
N GLU A 57 13.36 -30.62 -9.16
CA GLU A 57 13.88 -30.25 -7.84
C GLU A 57 13.58 -28.79 -7.46
N ALA A 58 13.67 -27.87 -8.44
CA ALA A 58 13.33 -26.46 -8.21
C ALA A 58 11.83 -26.27 -7.94
N TYR A 59 10.99 -27.00 -8.68
CA TYR A 59 9.54 -26.96 -8.48
C TYR A 59 9.11 -27.67 -7.18
N ALA A 60 9.77 -28.76 -6.81
CA ALA A 60 9.55 -29.44 -5.55
C ALA A 60 10.08 -28.66 -4.32
N LEU A 61 11.17 -27.90 -4.47
CA LEU A 61 11.66 -26.98 -3.45
C LEU A 61 10.76 -25.74 -3.32
N LEU A 62 10.27 -25.20 -4.42
CA LEU A 62 9.24 -24.14 -4.41
C LEU A 62 7.91 -24.64 -3.84
N GLN A 63 7.52 -25.88 -4.11
CA GLN A 63 6.35 -26.50 -3.47
C GLN A 63 6.61 -26.84 -1.99
N ARG A 64 7.83 -27.18 -1.59
CA ARG A 64 8.20 -27.37 -0.18
C ARG A 64 8.37 -26.03 0.55
N ALA A 65 8.86 -24.99 -0.11
CA ALA A 65 8.85 -23.62 0.39
C ALA A 65 7.44 -22.99 0.37
N ALA A 66 6.57 -23.44 -0.55
CA ALA A 66 5.16 -23.13 -0.64
C ALA A 66 4.24 -24.14 0.07
N ALA A 67 4.78 -25.22 0.65
CA ALA A 67 4.00 -26.05 1.56
C ALA A 67 3.49 -25.16 2.69
N PRO A 68 2.20 -25.20 2.99
CA PRO A 68 1.59 -24.22 3.83
C PRO A 68 2.27 -24.27 5.20
N ALA A 69 2.97 -23.20 5.54
CA ALA A 69 3.06 -22.77 6.92
C ALA A 69 1.63 -22.38 7.36
N SER A 70 0.66 -23.25 6.99
CA SER A 70 -0.78 -23.05 7.18
C SER A 70 -1.18 -23.02 8.65
N ASN A 71 -0.26 -23.23 9.57
CA ASN A 71 -0.53 -23.22 11.00
C ASN A 71 0.26 -22.17 11.80
N LEU A 72 1.14 -21.37 11.16
CA LEU A 72 1.86 -20.28 11.84
C LEU A 72 1.46 -18.88 11.38
N PHE A 73 0.74 -18.74 10.24
CA PHE A 73 0.39 -17.48 9.63
C PHE A 73 -1.08 -17.36 9.22
N SER A 74 -1.99 -18.15 9.80
CA SER A 74 -3.43 -18.02 9.52
C SER A 74 -4.04 -16.71 9.98
N GLU A 75 -3.25 -15.81 10.55
CA GLU A 75 -3.73 -14.61 11.22
C GLU A 75 -2.72 -13.44 11.11
N ASN A 76 -2.66 -12.75 9.97
CA ASN A 76 -1.87 -11.53 9.82
C ASN A 76 -2.63 -10.28 10.31
N PRO A 77 -1.94 -9.36 11.01
CA PRO A 77 -2.55 -8.36 11.89
C PRO A 77 -3.15 -7.09 11.27
N MET A 78 -3.23 -6.90 9.97
CA MET A 78 -3.46 -5.60 9.32
C MET A 78 -4.90 -5.30 8.86
N GLY A 79 -5.91 -5.69 9.61
CA GLY A 79 -7.33 -5.68 9.17
C GLY A 79 -7.98 -4.34 8.81
N SER A 80 -7.63 -3.23 9.43
CA SER A 80 -8.19 -1.91 9.09
C SER A 80 -7.48 -1.24 7.91
N TYR A 81 -6.31 -1.73 7.54
CA TYR A 81 -5.41 -1.09 6.58
C TYR A 81 -5.58 -1.52 5.11
N VAL A 82 -6.47 -2.47 4.82
CA VAL A 82 -6.75 -2.90 3.43
C VAL A 82 -7.24 -1.75 2.55
N GLY A 83 -7.80 -0.70 3.13
CA GLY A 83 -8.24 0.50 2.42
C GLY A 83 -7.11 1.29 1.76
N SER A 84 -5.88 1.28 2.32
CA SER A 84 -4.72 1.99 1.78
C SER A 84 -3.88 1.17 0.80
N LEU A 85 -4.21 -0.12 0.61
CA LEU A 85 -3.56 -0.89 -0.45
C LEU A 85 -4.00 -0.39 -1.82
N PRO A 86 -3.09 -0.29 -2.78
CA PRO A 86 -3.42 -0.09 -4.19
C PRO A 86 -4.49 -1.09 -4.65
N SER A 87 -5.35 -0.69 -5.59
CA SER A 87 -6.49 -1.49 -6.04
C SER A 87 -6.13 -2.93 -6.42
N TRP A 88 -4.98 -3.12 -7.05
CA TRP A 88 -4.46 -4.41 -7.48
C TRP A 88 -4.01 -5.31 -6.30
N ALA A 89 -3.48 -4.76 -5.23
CA ALA A 89 -3.02 -5.54 -4.07
C ALA A 89 -4.17 -6.19 -3.30
N ARG A 90 -5.42 -5.81 -3.59
CA ARG A 90 -6.62 -6.32 -2.92
C ARG A 90 -7.08 -7.69 -3.41
N GLN A 91 -6.52 -8.22 -4.50
CA GLN A 91 -6.96 -9.49 -5.10
C GLN A 91 -6.04 -10.67 -4.79
N GLY A 92 -4.81 -10.43 -4.37
CA GLY A 92 -3.80 -11.46 -4.12
C GLY A 92 -3.91 -12.12 -2.74
N GLN A 93 -2.90 -12.94 -2.43
CA GLN A 93 -2.77 -13.59 -1.11
C GLN A 93 -2.60 -12.55 0.01
N ALA A 94 -1.89 -11.45 -0.27
CA ALA A 94 -1.76 -10.33 0.64
C ALA A 94 -3.13 -9.79 1.09
N ALA A 95 -4.06 -9.58 0.16
CA ALA A 95 -5.41 -9.16 0.48
C ALA A 95 -6.18 -10.19 1.30
N ARG A 96 -5.98 -11.48 1.05
CA ARG A 96 -6.60 -12.58 1.83
C ARG A 96 -6.02 -12.66 3.24
N GLU A 97 -4.72 -12.47 3.37
CA GLU A 97 -4.02 -12.48 4.67
C GLU A 97 -4.36 -11.21 5.49
N MET A 98 -4.61 -10.07 4.81
CA MET A 98 -4.98 -8.79 5.42
C MET A 98 -6.50 -8.60 5.59
N SER A 99 -7.37 -9.44 5.02
CA SER A 99 -8.84 -9.27 4.96
C SER A 99 -9.64 -10.10 5.96
N TRP A 100 -9.08 -10.42 7.11
CA TRP A 100 -9.70 -11.31 8.12
C TRP A 100 -11.02 -10.79 8.75
N GLU A 101 -11.40 -9.52 8.60
CA GLU A 101 -12.67 -8.98 9.07
C GLU A 101 -13.76 -8.87 7.99
N LYS A 102 -13.81 -9.81 7.05
CA LYS A 102 -14.80 -9.78 5.96
C LYS A 102 -16.25 -9.78 6.44
N VAL A 103 -16.53 -10.35 7.62
CA VAL A 103 -17.91 -10.63 8.07
C VAL A 103 -18.67 -9.36 8.49
N ASP A 104 -18.00 -8.36 9.06
CA ASP A 104 -18.69 -7.13 9.53
C ASP A 104 -18.75 -6.00 8.48
N ARG A 105 -17.86 -6.01 7.48
CA ARG A 105 -17.79 -4.95 6.46
C ARG A 105 -18.86 -5.06 5.37
N GLU A 106 -19.28 -6.26 4.99
CA GLU A 106 -20.32 -6.46 3.97
C GLU A 106 -21.69 -5.91 4.38
N GLN A 107 -21.89 -5.60 5.67
CA GLN A 107 -23.14 -5.06 6.20
C GLN A 107 -23.09 -3.56 6.54
N ALA A 108 -21.92 -2.94 6.54
CA ALA A 108 -21.79 -1.53 6.85
C ALA A 108 -22.35 -0.66 5.71
N ARG A 109 -23.36 0.15 6.01
CA ARG A 109 -23.93 1.09 5.05
C ARG A 109 -23.18 2.41 5.12
N PRO A 110 -22.70 2.95 3.97
CA PRO A 110 -22.12 4.28 3.93
C PRO A 110 -23.18 5.35 4.19
N PHE A 111 -22.75 6.40 4.89
CA PHE A 111 -23.46 7.66 5.01
C PHE A 111 -22.76 8.72 4.16
N PHE A 112 -23.43 9.84 3.97
CA PHE A 112 -22.89 10.93 3.15
C PHE A 112 -23.18 12.26 3.83
N TRP A 113 -22.25 13.20 3.65
CA TRP A 113 -22.44 14.59 4.00
C TRP A 113 -22.01 15.48 2.85
N ASP A 114 -22.53 16.69 2.79
CA ASP A 114 -22.24 17.65 1.72
C ASP A 114 -21.04 18.49 2.12
N ALA A 115 -19.84 18.00 1.75
CA ALA A 115 -18.58 18.69 1.99
C ALA A 115 -18.37 19.84 1.01
N PRO A 116 -17.76 20.96 1.42
CA PRO A 116 -17.38 22.03 0.50
C PRO A 116 -16.40 21.56 -0.59
N VAL A 117 -16.66 21.88 -1.85
CA VAL A 117 -15.72 21.60 -2.95
C VAL A 117 -14.40 22.30 -2.70
N ASP A 118 -14.46 23.59 -2.31
CA ASP A 118 -13.28 24.39 -1.96
C ASP A 118 -13.54 25.15 -0.66
N HIS A 119 -12.81 24.80 0.40
CA HIS A 119 -12.88 25.48 1.70
C HIS A 119 -12.29 26.89 1.67
N PHE A 120 -11.44 27.17 0.70
CA PHE A 120 -10.69 28.42 0.59
C PHE A 120 -11.18 29.31 -0.57
N ALA A 121 -12.31 28.94 -1.19
CA ALA A 121 -12.95 29.75 -2.22
C ALA A 121 -13.28 31.16 -1.68
N PRO A 122 -13.13 32.20 -2.50
CA PRO A 122 -13.49 33.56 -2.12
C PRO A 122 -14.95 33.66 -1.63
N PRO A 123 -15.25 34.53 -0.64
CA PRO A 123 -16.60 34.62 -0.05
C PRO A 123 -17.74 34.97 -1.02
N TRP A 124 -17.38 35.54 -2.18
CA TRP A 124 -18.34 35.93 -3.24
C TRP A 124 -18.61 34.81 -4.25
N GLU A 125 -17.87 33.68 -4.19
CA GLU A 125 -18.13 32.53 -5.06
C GLU A 125 -19.27 31.66 -4.50
N THR A 126 -19.99 31.00 -5.41
CA THR A 126 -21.03 30.04 -5.03
C THR A 126 -20.39 28.86 -4.31
N LYS A 127 -20.82 28.58 -3.09
CA LYS A 127 -20.34 27.45 -2.28
C LYS A 127 -20.89 26.16 -2.86
N ALA A 128 -20.15 25.55 -3.77
CA ALA A 128 -20.45 24.22 -4.26
C ALA A 128 -20.07 23.16 -3.20
N THR A 129 -20.84 22.07 -3.15
CA THR A 129 -20.59 20.92 -2.29
C THR A 129 -20.47 19.65 -3.10
N PHE A 130 -19.85 18.63 -2.51
CA PHE A 130 -19.81 17.27 -3.05
C PHE A 130 -20.17 16.28 -1.96
N ARG A 131 -20.67 15.12 -2.36
CA ARG A 131 -20.99 14.05 -1.42
C ARG A 131 -19.71 13.36 -0.99
N GLN A 132 -19.39 13.46 0.31
CA GLN A 132 -18.27 12.76 0.92
C GLN A 132 -18.80 11.62 1.78
N THR A 133 -18.21 10.43 1.60
CA THR A 133 -18.58 9.19 2.27
C THR A 133 -18.05 9.17 3.70
N TYR A 134 -18.85 8.65 4.63
CA TYR A 134 -18.38 8.33 5.97
C TYR A 134 -19.08 7.09 6.52
N PHE A 135 -18.48 6.46 7.53
CA PHE A 135 -19.04 5.34 8.26
C PHE A 135 -19.09 5.64 9.75
N VAL A 136 -20.10 5.06 10.42
CA VAL A 136 -20.31 5.19 11.86
C VAL A 136 -20.65 3.82 12.45
N LYS A 137 -20.11 3.52 13.64
CA LYS A 137 -20.52 2.40 14.49
C LYS A 137 -20.75 2.91 15.91
N GLU A 138 -22.00 2.77 16.36
CA GLU A 138 -22.46 3.27 17.66
C GLU A 138 -22.64 2.15 18.70
N ASP A 139 -22.37 0.88 18.35
CA ASP A 139 -22.64 -0.30 19.18
C ASP A 139 -21.96 -0.25 20.55
N TYR A 140 -20.86 0.46 20.66
CA TYR A 140 -20.09 0.61 21.90
C TYR A 140 -20.36 1.94 22.60
N TYR A 141 -21.04 2.88 21.93
CA TYR A 141 -21.16 4.26 22.39
C TYR A 141 -22.14 4.37 23.58
N ALA A 142 -21.69 5.03 24.63
CA ALA A 142 -22.57 5.51 25.70
C ALA A 142 -22.65 7.05 25.66
N PRO A 143 -23.81 7.65 26.00
CA PRO A 143 -23.97 9.09 26.02
C PRO A 143 -22.89 9.77 26.89
N GLY A 144 -22.14 10.70 26.30
CA GLY A 144 -20.98 11.36 26.92
C GLY A 144 -19.65 10.64 26.72
N GLY A 145 -19.62 9.47 26.09
CA GLY A 145 -18.41 8.82 25.64
C GLY A 145 -17.69 9.59 24.52
N PRO A 146 -16.42 9.33 24.25
CA PRO A 146 -15.66 10.00 23.20
C PRO A 146 -16.05 9.52 21.80
N VAL A 147 -15.64 10.27 20.77
CA VAL A 147 -15.67 9.86 19.38
C VAL A 147 -14.25 9.51 18.93
N PHE A 148 -14.05 8.29 18.47
CA PHE A 148 -12.80 7.83 17.85
C PHE A 148 -12.92 7.99 16.35
N PHE A 149 -12.13 8.92 15.82
CA PHE A 149 -12.21 9.42 14.47
C PHE A 149 -11.01 8.96 13.65
N GLU A 150 -11.20 7.96 12.80
CA GLU A 150 -10.17 7.54 11.86
C GLU A 150 -10.24 8.39 10.60
N LEU A 151 -9.12 9.02 10.26
CA LEU A 151 -8.98 9.83 9.05
C LEU A 151 -8.80 8.92 7.85
N GLY A 152 -9.58 9.12 6.78
CA GLY A 152 -9.37 8.47 5.51
C GLY A 152 -8.06 8.93 4.86
N GLY A 153 -7.51 8.11 3.98
CA GLY A 153 -6.26 8.38 3.27
C GLY A 153 -6.36 8.14 1.78
N GLU A 154 -5.28 7.64 1.22
CA GLU A 154 -5.07 7.42 -0.21
C GLU A 154 -5.82 6.21 -0.78
N GLY A 155 -6.95 5.86 -0.19
CA GLY A 155 -7.80 4.74 -0.62
C GLY A 155 -9.26 4.92 -0.28
N PRO A 156 -10.17 4.14 -0.91
CA PRO A 156 -11.57 4.08 -0.51
C PRO A 156 -11.71 3.44 0.86
N ILE A 157 -12.68 3.92 1.64
CA ILE A 157 -13.06 3.30 2.91
C ILE A 157 -14.22 2.33 2.69
N HIS A 158 -14.26 1.25 3.49
CA HIS A 158 -15.25 0.17 3.32
C HIS A 158 -16.09 -0.13 4.56
N GLY A 159 -15.90 0.63 5.63
CA GLY A 159 -16.61 0.44 6.90
C GLY A 159 -16.10 1.35 8.00
N PRO A 160 -16.67 1.26 9.21
CA PRO A 160 -16.18 1.98 10.38
C PRO A 160 -14.80 1.45 10.81
N PRO A 161 -14.06 2.21 11.65
CA PRO A 161 -12.78 1.77 12.20
C PRO A 161 -12.85 0.38 12.83
N GLY A 162 -11.88 -0.47 12.49
CA GLY A 162 -11.76 -1.84 13.00
C GLY A 162 -10.56 -2.04 13.93
N GLY A 163 -10.11 -3.30 14.06
CA GLY A 163 -8.86 -3.68 14.69
C GLY A 163 -8.67 -3.15 16.12
N PHE A 164 -7.50 -2.55 16.36
CA PHE A 164 -7.17 -1.99 17.67
C PHE A 164 -8.06 -0.81 18.05
N ILE A 165 -8.46 0.04 17.08
CA ILE A 165 -9.34 1.19 17.35
C ILE A 165 -10.70 0.71 17.85
N ALA A 166 -11.26 -0.34 17.25
CA ALA A 166 -12.53 -0.92 17.70
C ALA A 166 -12.41 -1.57 19.09
N ALA A 167 -11.28 -2.22 19.38
CA ALA A 167 -11.02 -2.76 20.72
C ALA A 167 -10.99 -1.65 21.78
N LEU A 168 -10.29 -0.56 21.50
CA LEU A 168 -10.24 0.62 22.37
C LEU A 168 -11.61 1.29 22.55
N ALA A 169 -12.41 1.36 21.49
CA ALA A 169 -13.74 1.95 21.53
C ALA A 169 -14.69 1.16 22.43
N LYS A 170 -14.61 -0.17 22.38
CA LYS A 170 -15.39 -1.05 23.26
C LYS A 170 -15.05 -0.84 24.73
N GLU A 171 -13.77 -0.69 25.06
CA GLU A 171 -13.31 -0.45 26.44
C GLU A 171 -13.71 0.91 26.98
N ARG A 172 -13.79 1.93 26.11
CA ARG A 172 -13.99 3.34 26.49
C ARG A 172 -15.37 3.87 26.14
N GLN A 173 -16.28 2.98 25.71
CA GLN A 173 -17.63 3.32 25.31
C GLN A 173 -17.65 4.43 24.25
N ALA A 174 -16.75 4.35 23.26
CA ALA A 174 -16.59 5.35 22.23
C ALA A 174 -17.45 5.05 20.99
N MET A 175 -17.87 6.10 20.30
CA MET A 175 -18.41 6.03 18.94
C MET A 175 -17.24 5.91 17.95
N LEU A 176 -17.36 5.04 16.95
CA LEU A 176 -16.39 4.91 15.87
C LEU A 176 -16.89 5.66 14.64
N VAL A 177 -16.06 6.53 14.08
CA VAL A 177 -16.35 7.31 12.89
C VAL A 177 -15.15 7.28 11.95
N GLN A 178 -15.39 7.07 10.65
CA GLN A 178 -14.38 7.21 9.60
C GLN A 178 -14.93 8.04 8.45
N VAL A 179 -14.14 9.00 7.95
CA VAL A 179 -14.48 9.84 6.79
C VAL A 179 -13.52 9.56 5.65
N GLU A 180 -14.06 9.32 4.47
CA GLU A 180 -13.27 9.11 3.27
C GLU A 180 -12.56 10.40 2.84
N HIS A 181 -11.31 10.29 2.45
CA HIS A 181 -10.55 11.43 1.95
C HIS A 181 -11.09 11.90 0.59
N ARG A 182 -11.14 13.23 0.38
CA ARG A 182 -11.47 13.77 -0.94
C ARG A 182 -10.61 13.18 -2.05
N PHE A 183 -11.19 12.95 -3.23
CA PHE A 183 -10.58 12.33 -4.41
C PHE A 183 -10.24 10.85 -4.27
N TYR A 184 -10.73 10.19 -3.22
CA TYR A 184 -10.61 8.73 -3.07
C TYR A 184 -11.99 8.10 -2.92
N GLY A 185 -12.11 6.84 -3.32
CA GLY A 185 -13.38 6.13 -3.29
C GLY A 185 -14.48 6.83 -4.09
N GLY A 186 -15.63 7.04 -3.43
CA GLY A 186 -16.75 7.79 -3.99
C GLY A 186 -16.71 9.30 -3.73
N SER A 187 -15.74 9.79 -2.95
CA SER A 187 -15.68 11.16 -2.44
C SER A 187 -14.90 12.10 -3.37
N VAL A 188 -15.30 12.15 -4.64
CA VAL A 188 -14.60 12.94 -5.68
C VAL A 188 -15.36 14.22 -5.99
N PRO A 189 -14.83 15.41 -5.61
CA PRO A 189 -15.39 16.69 -6.02
C PRO A 189 -15.56 16.75 -7.55
N ASN A 190 -16.69 17.27 -8.02
CA ASN A 190 -17.02 17.38 -9.45
C ASN A 190 -16.98 16.04 -10.23
N GLY A 191 -16.82 14.88 -9.57
CA GLY A 191 -16.93 13.55 -10.16
C GLY A 191 -15.86 13.17 -11.19
N ASN A 192 -14.67 13.83 -11.18
CA ASN A 192 -13.60 13.52 -12.12
C ASN A 192 -12.21 13.80 -11.54
N VAL A 193 -11.18 13.19 -12.15
CA VAL A 193 -9.76 13.34 -11.78
C VAL A 193 -8.94 14.06 -12.87
N ASN A 194 -9.55 14.97 -13.62
CA ASN A 194 -8.83 15.84 -14.54
C ASN A 194 -7.82 16.71 -13.77
N THR A 195 -6.70 17.05 -14.39
CA THR A 195 -5.62 17.84 -13.76
C THR A 195 -6.15 19.15 -13.14
N SER A 196 -7.10 19.83 -13.81
CA SER A 196 -7.71 21.06 -13.30
C SER A 196 -8.50 20.83 -12.00
N ASN A 197 -9.19 19.69 -11.87
CA ASN A 197 -9.97 19.35 -10.68
C ASN A 197 -9.06 18.86 -9.55
N LEU A 198 -8.01 18.12 -9.86
CA LEU A 198 -7.03 17.64 -8.89
C LEU A 198 -6.29 18.78 -8.14
N LYS A 199 -6.34 20.03 -8.63
CA LYS A 199 -5.85 21.21 -7.88
C LYS A 199 -6.57 21.41 -6.54
N LEU A 200 -7.74 20.81 -6.36
CA LEU A 200 -8.49 20.77 -5.11
C LEU A 200 -8.07 19.61 -4.18
N LEU A 201 -7.21 18.70 -4.66
CA LEU A 201 -6.62 17.63 -3.87
C LEU A 201 -5.33 18.13 -3.23
N THR A 202 -5.47 18.76 -2.07
CA THR A 202 -4.36 19.25 -1.25
C THR A 202 -4.53 18.83 0.20
N VAL A 203 -3.43 18.79 0.95
CA VAL A 203 -3.43 18.53 2.40
C VAL A 203 -4.35 19.53 3.12
N ASP A 204 -4.26 20.82 2.77
CA ASP A 204 -5.07 21.87 3.39
C ASP A 204 -6.57 21.64 3.23
N GLN A 205 -7.01 21.27 2.03
CA GLN A 205 -8.41 20.96 1.76
C GLN A 205 -8.89 19.73 2.55
N ALA A 206 -8.06 18.68 2.61
CA ALA A 206 -8.41 17.46 3.34
C ALA A 206 -8.52 17.71 4.86
N LEU A 207 -7.59 18.47 5.44
CA LEU A 207 -7.65 18.84 6.86
C LEU A 207 -8.88 19.71 7.17
N ALA A 208 -9.26 20.59 6.25
CA ALA A 208 -10.46 21.42 6.39
C ALA A 208 -11.75 20.59 6.28
N ASP A 209 -11.78 19.53 5.43
CA ASP A 209 -12.90 18.57 5.39
C ASP A 209 -13.11 17.94 6.76
N TYR A 210 -12.04 17.42 7.40
CA TYR A 210 -12.16 16.76 8.70
C TYR A 210 -12.64 17.75 9.79
N ALA A 211 -12.14 18.99 9.79
CA ALA A 211 -12.57 19.99 10.75
C ALA A 211 -14.06 20.35 10.58
N ALA A 212 -14.48 20.57 9.34
CA ALA A 212 -15.87 20.89 9.02
C ALA A 212 -16.81 19.68 9.29
N PHE A 213 -16.35 18.46 9.01
CA PHE A 213 -17.09 17.24 9.31
C PHE A 213 -17.36 17.10 10.82
N ILE A 214 -16.37 17.31 11.67
CA ILE A 214 -16.52 17.26 13.14
C ILE A 214 -17.63 18.22 13.60
N ASP A 215 -17.63 19.46 13.09
CA ASP A 215 -18.64 20.47 13.44
C ASP A 215 -20.03 20.06 12.97
N TRP A 216 -20.13 19.64 11.70
CA TRP A 216 -21.37 19.18 11.12
C TRP A 216 -21.92 17.94 11.83
N PHE A 217 -21.10 16.91 12.02
CA PHE A 217 -21.48 15.63 12.62
C PHE A 217 -21.89 15.80 14.10
N SER A 218 -21.14 16.61 14.85
CA SER A 218 -21.48 16.89 16.24
C SER A 218 -22.87 17.53 16.39
N LYS A 219 -23.23 18.42 15.46
CA LYS A 219 -24.56 19.04 15.40
C LYS A 219 -25.62 18.06 14.91
N GLU A 220 -25.35 17.32 13.85
CA GLU A 220 -26.28 16.34 13.23
C GLU A 220 -26.65 15.24 14.25
N LYS A 221 -25.67 14.72 14.98
CA LYS A 221 -25.85 13.70 16.01
C LYS A 221 -26.28 14.25 17.37
N GLN A 222 -26.40 15.57 17.51
CA GLN A 222 -26.74 16.25 18.77
C GLN A 222 -25.82 15.80 19.94
N LEU A 223 -24.52 15.66 19.65
CA LEU A 223 -23.56 15.26 20.67
C LEU A 223 -23.54 16.26 21.81
N LEU A 224 -23.29 15.78 23.03
CA LEU A 224 -23.23 16.63 24.21
C LEU A 224 -22.11 17.67 24.06
N ALA A 225 -22.34 18.86 24.57
CA ALA A 225 -21.32 19.89 24.63
C ALA A 225 -20.08 19.35 25.39
N GLY A 226 -18.89 19.47 24.78
CA GLY A 226 -17.66 18.96 25.36
C GLY A 226 -17.37 17.47 25.03
N THR A 227 -18.16 16.83 24.16
CA THR A 227 -17.83 15.50 23.64
C THR A 227 -16.41 15.50 23.04
N LYS A 228 -15.56 14.61 23.52
CA LYS A 228 -14.15 14.55 23.14
C LYS A 228 -13.98 13.74 21.86
N TRP A 229 -13.26 14.33 20.91
CA TRP A 229 -12.84 13.67 19.69
C TRP A 229 -11.38 13.29 19.79
N PHE A 230 -11.03 12.07 19.36
CA PHE A 230 -9.65 11.60 19.27
C PHE A 230 -9.39 11.10 17.86
N ALA A 231 -8.35 11.63 17.19
CA ALA A 231 -8.04 11.28 15.81
C ALA A 231 -7.07 10.09 15.73
N PHE A 232 -7.29 9.22 14.74
CA PHE A 232 -6.43 8.09 14.40
C PHE A 232 -6.06 8.16 12.93
N GLY A 233 -4.82 7.83 12.62
CA GLY A 233 -4.38 7.68 11.24
C GLY A 233 -3.11 6.85 11.15
N GLY A 234 -2.98 6.09 10.07
CA GLY A 234 -1.78 5.32 9.76
C GLY A 234 -1.21 5.71 8.41
N SER A 235 0.13 5.66 8.21
CA SER A 235 0.76 6.06 6.95
C SER A 235 0.52 7.54 6.60
N TYR A 236 0.05 7.85 5.40
CA TYR A 236 -0.38 9.20 5.04
C TYR A 236 -1.50 9.73 5.95
N PRO A 237 -2.57 8.99 6.27
CA PRO A 237 -3.49 9.39 7.35
C PRO A 237 -2.83 9.59 8.71
N GLY A 238 -1.72 8.89 9.01
CA GLY A 238 -0.91 9.13 10.21
C GLY A 238 -0.25 10.51 10.18
N ALA A 239 0.27 10.93 9.04
CA ALA A 239 0.73 12.29 8.85
C ALA A 239 -0.43 13.29 8.96
N LEU A 240 -1.58 13.01 8.32
CA LEU A 240 -2.78 13.84 8.45
C LEU A 240 -3.24 13.97 9.90
N ALA A 241 -3.19 12.91 10.71
CA ALA A 241 -3.56 12.96 12.12
C ALA A 241 -2.64 13.91 12.94
N SER A 242 -1.34 13.91 12.63
CA SER A 242 -0.38 14.87 13.20
C SER A 242 -0.63 16.29 12.69
N TRP A 243 -0.74 16.47 11.38
CA TRP A 243 -0.97 17.78 10.76
C TRP A 243 -2.32 18.37 11.14
N PHE A 244 -3.35 17.55 11.35
CA PHE A 244 -4.66 17.96 11.82
C PHE A 244 -4.58 18.56 13.23
N ARG A 245 -3.83 17.90 14.14
CA ARG A 245 -3.56 18.44 15.47
C ARG A 245 -2.79 19.77 15.44
N ALA A 246 -1.90 19.96 14.45
CA ALA A 246 -1.20 21.24 14.28
C ALA A 246 -2.11 22.34 13.72
N ALA A 247 -2.98 22.02 12.76
CA ALA A 247 -3.82 22.99 12.05
C ALA A 247 -5.12 23.33 12.82
N TYR A 248 -5.71 22.35 13.51
CA TYR A 248 -7.02 22.46 14.21
C TYR A 248 -6.94 21.84 15.61
N PRO A 249 -6.07 22.37 16.50
CA PRO A 249 -5.83 21.78 17.82
C PRO A 249 -7.06 21.73 18.73
N GLU A 250 -8.07 22.56 18.48
CA GLU A 250 -9.31 22.60 19.25
C GLU A 250 -10.32 21.50 18.86
N LYS A 251 -10.13 20.83 17.72
CA LYS A 251 -11.08 19.83 17.19
C LYS A 251 -10.95 18.47 17.84
N THR A 252 -9.77 18.11 18.34
CA THR A 252 -9.51 16.81 18.96
C THR A 252 -8.68 16.98 20.23
N VAL A 253 -8.85 16.10 21.21
CA VAL A 253 -8.06 16.14 22.45
C VAL A 253 -6.67 15.52 22.29
N GLY A 254 -6.47 14.71 21.24
CA GLY A 254 -5.19 14.09 20.89
C GLY A 254 -5.31 13.30 19.61
N SER A 255 -4.21 12.70 19.18
CA SER A 255 -4.19 11.79 18.02
C SER A 255 -3.14 10.67 18.14
N LEU A 256 -3.38 9.58 17.38
CA LEU A 256 -2.41 8.54 17.08
C LEU A 256 -1.95 8.70 15.64
N SER A 257 -0.64 8.81 15.44
CA SER A 257 0.05 8.81 14.16
C SER A 257 0.86 7.52 14.04
N SER A 258 0.25 6.47 13.48
CA SER A 258 0.90 5.17 13.28
C SER A 258 1.66 5.15 11.96
N SER A 259 2.95 4.81 11.99
CA SER A 259 3.82 4.86 10.80
C SER A 259 3.62 6.14 9.99
N GLY A 260 3.35 7.25 10.68
CA GLY A 260 2.93 8.50 10.05
C GLY A 260 4.08 9.17 9.31
N VAL A 261 3.94 9.32 8.01
CA VAL A 261 4.95 9.87 7.10
C VAL A 261 4.99 11.40 7.13
N VAL A 262 5.24 11.95 8.33
CA VAL A 262 5.14 13.40 8.62
C VAL A 262 6.19 14.24 7.91
N ASN A 263 7.29 13.64 7.47
CA ASN A 263 8.39 14.31 6.78
C ASN A 263 8.29 14.05 5.27
N SER A 264 7.79 15.01 4.52
CA SER A 264 7.80 14.95 3.06
C SER A 264 9.23 14.93 2.51
N ILE A 265 9.58 13.94 1.71
CA ILE A 265 10.94 13.75 1.16
C ILE A 265 10.89 13.76 -0.35
N PHE A 266 11.65 14.67 -0.98
CA PHE A 266 11.68 14.79 -2.44
C PHE A 266 12.40 13.62 -3.09
N ASP A 267 13.64 13.33 -2.67
CA ASP A 267 14.46 12.20 -3.14
C ASP A 267 14.58 11.17 -2.01
N PHE A 268 13.72 10.13 -2.04
CA PHE A 268 13.56 9.20 -0.92
C PHE A 268 14.37 7.91 -1.14
N THR A 269 15.68 8.05 -1.35
CA THR A 269 16.62 6.93 -1.47
C THR A 269 16.71 6.09 -0.19
N MET A 270 16.46 6.70 0.98
CA MET A 270 16.47 6.02 2.27
C MET A 270 15.43 4.90 2.37
N PHE A 271 14.34 4.95 1.60
CA PHE A 271 13.37 3.86 1.52
C PHE A 271 14.03 2.54 1.07
N ASP A 272 14.80 2.58 -0.01
CA ASP A 272 15.52 1.41 -0.54
C ASP A 272 16.63 0.94 0.40
N ILE A 273 17.36 1.88 0.98
CA ILE A 273 18.43 1.62 1.95
C ILE A 273 17.87 0.94 3.21
N HIS A 274 16.74 1.42 3.71
CA HIS A 274 16.08 0.85 4.88
C HIS A 274 15.67 -0.61 4.62
N ILE A 275 15.06 -0.89 3.48
CA ILE A 275 14.71 -2.27 3.09
C ILE A 275 15.96 -3.15 3.07
N ALA A 276 17.05 -2.69 2.44
CA ALA A 276 18.29 -3.45 2.36
C ALA A 276 18.88 -3.78 3.75
N ARG A 277 18.74 -2.88 4.71
CA ARG A 277 19.12 -3.10 6.11
C ARG A 277 18.19 -4.11 6.81
N ALA A 278 16.87 -3.93 6.65
CA ALA A 278 15.87 -4.76 7.29
C ALA A 278 15.95 -6.23 6.86
N ILE A 279 16.15 -6.49 5.57
CA ILE A 279 16.23 -7.86 5.01
C ILE A 279 17.59 -8.53 5.17
N GLY A 280 18.63 -7.78 5.53
CA GLY A 280 19.99 -8.30 5.72
C GLY A 280 20.75 -8.61 4.43
N PRO A 281 22.06 -8.91 4.51
CA PRO A 281 22.95 -8.94 3.36
C PRO A 281 22.63 -10.05 2.35
N GLU A 282 22.24 -11.23 2.82
CA GLU A 282 21.97 -12.41 1.97
C GLU A 282 20.69 -12.21 1.14
N CYS A 283 19.60 -11.87 1.80
CA CYS A 283 18.33 -11.56 1.15
C CYS A 283 18.46 -10.34 0.20
N ALA A 284 19.22 -9.32 0.60
CA ALA A 284 19.51 -8.17 -0.25
C ALA A 284 20.33 -8.55 -1.50
N ALA A 285 21.26 -9.50 -1.38
CA ALA A 285 22.01 -10.02 -2.53
C ALA A 285 21.08 -10.76 -3.51
N ALA A 286 20.16 -11.58 -3.00
CA ALA A 286 19.15 -12.26 -3.80
C ALA A 286 18.23 -11.26 -4.52
N ASN A 287 17.75 -10.23 -3.81
CA ASN A 287 16.92 -9.17 -4.42
C ASN A 287 17.67 -8.47 -5.57
N ARG A 288 18.94 -8.10 -5.37
CA ARG A 288 19.79 -7.50 -6.43
C ARG A 288 20.00 -8.41 -7.63
N ALA A 289 20.15 -9.72 -7.39
CA ALA A 289 20.30 -10.70 -8.48
C ALA A 289 19.03 -10.74 -9.35
N ILE A 290 17.86 -10.68 -8.74
CA ILE A 290 16.57 -10.57 -9.44
C ILE A 290 16.53 -9.28 -10.27
N THR A 291 16.78 -8.13 -9.66
CA THR A 291 16.79 -6.84 -10.35
C THR A 291 17.77 -6.86 -11.54
N ALA A 292 18.99 -7.38 -11.35
CA ALA A 292 20.02 -7.45 -12.39
C ALA A 292 19.63 -8.38 -13.56
N ALA A 293 18.93 -9.50 -13.28
CA ALA A 293 18.43 -10.39 -14.33
C ALA A 293 17.43 -9.66 -15.24
N PHE A 294 16.48 -8.94 -14.65
CA PHE A 294 15.52 -8.14 -15.41
C PHE A 294 16.18 -6.96 -16.13
N GLU A 295 17.12 -6.25 -15.51
CA GLU A 295 17.87 -5.17 -16.17
C GLU A 295 18.59 -5.66 -17.43
N LYS A 296 19.28 -6.79 -17.33
CA LYS A 296 19.98 -7.40 -18.47
C LYS A 296 19.01 -7.72 -19.62
N ALA A 297 17.86 -8.29 -19.33
CA ALA A 297 16.85 -8.66 -20.34
C ALA A 297 16.21 -7.41 -20.98
N VAL A 298 15.80 -6.44 -20.17
CA VAL A 298 15.17 -5.21 -20.67
C VAL A 298 16.15 -4.36 -21.50
N LEU A 299 17.41 -4.24 -21.07
CA LEU A 299 18.44 -3.49 -21.81
C LEU A 299 18.85 -4.17 -23.12
N ALA A 300 18.68 -5.49 -23.24
CA ALA A 300 18.94 -6.21 -24.49
C ALA A 300 17.97 -5.86 -25.59
N ARG A 301 16.80 -5.31 -25.25
CA ARG A 301 15.72 -4.92 -26.15
C ARG A 301 15.14 -6.10 -26.96
N GLY A 302 14.12 -5.83 -27.75
CA GLY A 302 13.46 -6.82 -28.60
C GLY A 302 12.85 -7.98 -27.81
N ALA A 303 13.08 -9.21 -28.26
CA ALA A 303 12.43 -10.41 -27.68
C ALA A 303 12.75 -10.63 -26.18
N GLN A 304 13.93 -10.25 -25.71
CA GLN A 304 14.28 -10.40 -24.29
C GLN A 304 13.55 -9.40 -23.41
N GLU A 305 13.39 -8.15 -23.86
CA GLU A 305 12.59 -7.14 -23.19
C GLU A 305 11.11 -7.54 -23.15
N GLU A 306 10.57 -7.95 -24.31
CA GLU A 306 9.19 -8.44 -24.43
C GLU A 306 8.92 -9.61 -23.48
N TYR A 307 9.83 -10.57 -23.43
CA TYR A 307 9.76 -11.70 -22.52
C TYR A 307 9.75 -11.26 -21.06
N ALA A 308 10.71 -10.44 -20.63
CA ALA A 308 10.86 -9.99 -19.25
C ALA A 308 9.62 -9.21 -18.77
N LYS A 309 9.14 -8.23 -19.55
CA LYS A 309 7.93 -7.46 -19.27
C LYS A 309 6.68 -8.33 -19.32
N GLY A 310 6.62 -9.29 -20.28
CA GLY A 310 5.52 -10.23 -20.45
C GLY A 310 5.32 -11.17 -19.27
N LEU A 311 6.35 -11.49 -18.48
CA LEU A 311 6.22 -12.27 -17.24
C LEU A 311 5.24 -11.64 -16.24
N PHE A 312 5.07 -10.32 -16.27
CA PHE A 312 4.11 -9.59 -15.47
C PHE A 312 2.84 -9.17 -16.24
N GLY A 313 2.71 -9.56 -17.52
CA GLY A 313 1.63 -9.12 -18.38
C GLY A 313 1.77 -7.70 -18.91
N CYS A 314 2.93 -7.06 -18.67
CA CYS A 314 3.20 -5.72 -19.14
C CYS A 314 3.44 -5.69 -20.65
N GLN A 315 2.97 -4.63 -21.32
CA GLN A 315 3.29 -4.39 -22.72
C GLN A 315 4.78 -4.04 -22.90
N GLN A 316 5.39 -4.43 -24.00
CA GLN A 316 6.77 -4.06 -24.33
C GLN A 316 6.95 -2.53 -24.37
N SER A 317 5.93 -1.79 -24.79
CA SER A 317 5.91 -0.32 -24.84
C SER A 317 5.85 0.38 -23.49
N MET A 318 5.59 -0.35 -22.39
CA MET A 318 5.64 0.22 -21.04
C MET A 318 7.03 0.81 -20.79
N LEU A 319 7.11 2.01 -20.21
CA LEU A 319 8.39 2.66 -19.91
C LEU A 319 9.23 1.78 -18.97
N ASP A 320 10.54 1.73 -19.20
CA ASP A 320 11.42 0.94 -18.35
C ASP A 320 11.38 1.39 -16.89
N GLY A 321 11.31 2.71 -16.64
CA GLY A 321 11.14 3.25 -15.30
C GLY A 321 9.87 2.75 -14.61
N ASP A 322 8.74 2.69 -15.34
CA ASP A 322 7.47 2.17 -14.85
C ASP A 322 7.58 0.69 -14.47
N PHE A 323 8.16 -0.10 -15.37
CA PHE A 323 8.38 -1.54 -15.15
C PHE A 323 9.27 -1.80 -13.92
N PHE A 324 10.41 -1.10 -13.81
CA PHE A 324 11.32 -1.29 -12.68
C PHE A 324 10.79 -0.70 -11.38
N TYR A 325 9.96 0.32 -11.42
CA TYR A 325 9.26 0.80 -10.23
C TYR A 325 8.27 -0.26 -9.72
N MET A 326 7.48 -0.83 -10.61
CA MET A 326 6.57 -1.94 -10.31
C MET A 326 7.32 -3.16 -9.73
N LEU A 327 8.40 -3.58 -10.37
CA LEU A 327 9.20 -4.72 -9.91
C LEU A 327 9.77 -4.50 -8.51
N ALA A 328 10.33 -3.32 -8.26
CA ALA A 328 10.88 -2.96 -6.95
C ALA A 328 9.81 -2.98 -5.86
N ASP A 329 8.64 -2.38 -6.13
CA ASP A 329 7.54 -2.33 -5.17
C ASP A 329 6.96 -3.73 -4.90
N GLY A 330 6.96 -4.63 -5.88
CA GLY A 330 6.50 -6.01 -5.71
C GLY A 330 7.25 -6.75 -4.60
N LEU A 331 8.53 -6.46 -4.42
CA LEU A 331 9.38 -7.03 -3.37
C LEU A 331 9.37 -6.16 -2.10
N ALA A 332 9.50 -4.84 -2.26
CA ALA A 332 9.60 -3.88 -1.16
C ALA A 332 8.36 -3.87 -0.26
N MET A 333 7.17 -3.93 -0.85
CA MET A 333 5.93 -3.92 -0.08
C MET A 333 5.71 -5.21 0.73
N MET A 334 6.35 -6.35 0.38
CA MET A 334 6.33 -7.51 1.26
C MET A 334 7.03 -7.19 2.59
N VAL A 335 8.15 -6.45 2.56
CA VAL A 335 8.83 -5.98 3.77
C VAL A 335 7.98 -4.96 4.50
N GLN A 336 7.48 -3.96 3.78
CA GLN A 336 6.62 -2.92 4.31
C GLN A 336 5.44 -3.50 5.10
N TYR A 337 4.80 -4.54 4.61
CA TYR A 337 3.62 -5.12 5.23
C TYR A 337 3.90 -6.37 6.10
N GLY A 338 5.11 -6.48 6.66
CA GLY A 338 5.43 -7.47 7.68
C GLY A 338 5.55 -8.90 7.16
N ALA A 339 6.00 -9.08 5.92
CA ALA A 339 6.28 -10.39 5.33
C ALA A 339 7.76 -10.52 4.92
N LYS A 340 8.66 -9.86 5.63
CA LYS A 340 10.12 -9.89 5.42
C LYS A 340 10.67 -11.31 5.43
N SER A 341 10.34 -12.07 6.47
CA SER A 341 10.81 -13.45 6.64
C SER A 341 10.38 -14.35 5.49
N ARG A 342 9.14 -14.17 5.02
CA ARG A 342 8.61 -14.89 3.87
C ARG A 342 9.29 -14.46 2.57
N LEU A 343 9.46 -13.16 2.35
CA LEU A 343 10.19 -12.66 1.17
C LEU A 343 11.57 -13.30 1.12
N CYS A 344 12.35 -13.17 2.19
CA CYS A 344 13.73 -13.61 2.21
C CYS A 344 13.87 -15.11 1.98
N SER A 345 13.06 -15.94 2.65
CA SER A 345 13.11 -17.39 2.43
C SER A 345 12.81 -17.77 0.96
N ASN A 346 11.90 -17.06 0.29
CA ASN A 346 11.55 -17.37 -1.09
C ASN A 346 12.61 -16.86 -2.09
N ILE A 347 13.05 -15.60 -2.00
CA ILE A 347 13.99 -15.06 -2.99
C ILE A 347 15.39 -15.64 -2.86
N THR A 348 15.84 -16.01 -1.65
CA THR A 348 17.10 -16.73 -1.46
C THR A 348 17.01 -18.10 -2.13
N ALA A 349 15.93 -18.85 -1.90
CA ALA A 349 15.69 -20.14 -2.57
C ALA A 349 15.63 -19.99 -4.10
N VAL A 350 14.95 -18.95 -4.62
CA VAL A 350 14.90 -18.67 -6.07
C VAL A 350 16.30 -18.50 -6.65
N THR A 351 17.18 -17.74 -6.01
CA THR A 351 18.52 -17.45 -6.52
C THR A 351 19.48 -18.64 -6.35
N GLU A 352 19.28 -19.50 -5.36
CA GLU A 352 20.08 -20.70 -5.14
C GLU A 352 19.79 -21.82 -6.12
N VAL A 353 18.49 -22.03 -6.43
CA VAL A 353 18.08 -23.15 -7.31
C VAL A 353 18.03 -22.79 -8.79
N SER A 354 17.96 -21.52 -9.13
CA SER A 354 17.88 -21.05 -10.51
C SER A 354 19.26 -21.06 -11.15
N SER A 355 19.42 -21.78 -12.26
CA SER A 355 20.69 -21.88 -12.99
C SER A 355 20.84 -20.88 -14.12
N THR A 356 19.76 -20.20 -14.53
CA THR A 356 19.76 -19.19 -15.59
C THR A 356 19.04 -17.91 -15.18
N PRO A 357 19.40 -16.75 -15.79
CA PRO A 357 18.68 -15.50 -15.55
C PRO A 357 17.18 -15.59 -15.85
N GLU A 358 16.79 -16.36 -16.86
CA GLU A 358 15.39 -16.57 -17.23
C GLU A 358 14.62 -17.25 -16.10
N GLN A 359 15.18 -18.31 -15.50
CA GLN A 359 14.58 -18.98 -14.35
C GLN A 359 14.47 -18.06 -13.13
N ILE A 360 15.47 -17.20 -12.88
CA ILE A 360 15.39 -16.21 -11.81
C ILE A 360 14.21 -15.27 -12.05
N MET A 361 14.04 -14.76 -13.28
CA MET A 361 12.94 -13.86 -13.64
C MET A 361 11.58 -14.53 -13.52
N GLU A 362 11.42 -15.76 -14.04
CA GLU A 362 10.16 -16.54 -13.97
C GLU A 362 9.74 -16.79 -12.52
N ASN A 363 10.66 -17.27 -11.70
CA ASN A 363 10.40 -17.58 -10.30
C ASN A 363 10.08 -16.31 -9.48
N ALA A 364 10.78 -15.21 -9.73
CA ALA A 364 10.51 -13.94 -9.07
C ALA A 364 9.13 -13.37 -9.48
N ALA A 365 8.79 -13.43 -10.78
CA ALA A 365 7.48 -13.00 -11.26
C ALA A 365 6.36 -13.88 -10.69
N HIS A 366 6.58 -15.20 -10.61
CA HIS A 366 5.64 -16.12 -9.97
C HIS A 366 5.40 -15.76 -8.49
N LEU A 367 6.47 -15.54 -7.72
CA LEU A 367 6.38 -15.16 -6.31
C LEU A 367 5.58 -13.87 -6.13
N VAL A 368 5.91 -12.82 -6.88
CA VAL A 368 5.24 -11.52 -6.80
C VAL A 368 3.75 -11.66 -7.15
N LYS A 369 3.43 -12.35 -8.25
CA LYS A 369 2.04 -12.57 -8.67
C LYS A 369 1.28 -13.49 -7.72
N GLN A 370 1.91 -14.47 -7.12
CA GLN A 370 1.30 -15.32 -6.09
C GLN A 370 0.94 -14.50 -4.85
N TYR A 371 1.78 -13.56 -4.45
CA TYR A 371 1.56 -12.74 -3.26
C TYR A 371 0.56 -11.61 -3.52
N TRP A 372 0.73 -10.85 -4.60
CA TRP A 372 -0.08 -9.65 -4.89
C TRP A 372 -1.27 -9.89 -5.81
N GLY A 373 -1.28 -10.98 -6.57
CA GLY A 373 -2.29 -11.29 -7.58
C GLY A 373 -1.76 -11.23 -9.00
N SER A 374 -2.49 -11.89 -9.92
CA SER A 374 -2.11 -11.99 -11.34
C SER A 374 -2.05 -10.63 -12.04
N GLU A 375 -2.89 -9.69 -11.62
CA GLU A 375 -3.04 -8.35 -12.21
C GLU A 375 -1.99 -7.34 -11.72
N PHE A 376 -1.05 -7.76 -10.88
CA PHE A 376 -0.05 -6.86 -10.28
C PHE A 376 0.68 -6.00 -11.29
N GLY A 377 1.12 -6.56 -12.42
CA GLY A 377 1.88 -5.85 -13.45
C GLY A 377 1.04 -5.05 -14.44
N THR A 378 -0.28 -5.23 -14.46
CA THR A 378 -1.18 -4.62 -15.47
C THR A 378 -2.02 -3.48 -14.92
N THR A 379 -1.77 -3.06 -13.69
CA THR A 379 -2.52 -1.96 -13.08
C THR A 379 -2.08 -0.60 -13.62
N CYS A 380 -3.00 0.35 -13.61
CA CYS A 380 -2.72 1.72 -14.01
C CYS A 380 -1.71 2.42 -13.09
N PHE A 381 -1.59 1.98 -11.84
CA PHE A 381 -0.75 2.59 -10.80
C PHE A 381 0.71 2.82 -11.23
N TYR A 382 1.29 1.88 -11.98
CA TYR A 382 2.68 1.97 -12.45
C TYR A 382 2.80 2.46 -13.89
N ASP A 383 1.73 2.42 -14.70
CA ASP A 383 1.78 2.73 -16.13
C ASP A 383 1.53 4.22 -16.38
N THR A 384 2.59 4.95 -16.72
CA THR A 384 2.54 6.38 -17.04
C THR A 384 1.54 6.69 -18.16
N THR A 385 1.44 5.83 -19.19
CA THR A 385 0.50 6.02 -20.30
C THR A 385 -0.94 5.88 -19.82
N CYS A 386 -1.21 4.87 -19.00
CA CYS A 386 -2.52 4.68 -18.38
C CYS A 386 -2.88 5.86 -17.48
N LEU A 387 -1.98 6.24 -16.57
CA LEU A 387 -2.18 7.37 -15.64
C LEU A 387 -2.40 8.70 -16.35
N SER A 388 -1.89 8.89 -17.57
CA SER A 388 -2.04 10.14 -18.34
C SER A 388 -3.46 10.36 -18.87
N ASP A 389 -4.28 9.31 -18.97
CA ASP A 389 -5.64 9.36 -19.49
C ASP A 389 -6.69 9.40 -18.35
N PRO A 390 -7.19 10.61 -17.99
CA PRO A 390 -8.18 10.72 -16.90
C PRO A 390 -9.54 10.11 -17.25
N SER A 391 -9.80 9.74 -18.51
CA SER A 391 -11.06 9.11 -18.93
C SER A 391 -11.15 7.65 -18.51
N ARG A 392 -10.03 7.03 -18.12
CA ARG A 392 -9.96 5.66 -17.59
C ARG A 392 -10.34 5.58 -16.11
N TYR A 393 -10.52 6.72 -15.46
CA TYR A 393 -10.92 6.74 -14.05
C TYR A 393 -12.27 6.07 -13.84
N GLU A 394 -12.31 5.12 -12.93
CA GLU A 394 -13.53 4.53 -12.38
C GLU A 394 -13.70 4.92 -10.90
N VAL A 395 -14.94 4.94 -10.42
CA VAL A 395 -15.22 5.24 -9.01
C VAL A 395 -14.53 4.20 -8.12
N GLY A 396 -13.65 4.67 -7.26
CA GLY A 396 -12.82 3.81 -6.40
C GLY A 396 -11.37 3.71 -6.84
N ASP A 397 -11.01 4.17 -8.05
CA ASP A 397 -9.62 4.27 -8.47
C ASP A 397 -8.88 5.33 -7.65
N THR A 398 -7.65 4.97 -7.27
CA THR A 398 -6.80 5.82 -6.43
C THR A 398 -5.53 6.27 -7.13
N ASP A 399 -5.19 5.60 -8.23
CA ASP A 399 -3.87 5.61 -8.84
C ASP A 399 -3.46 7.02 -9.30
N ARG A 400 -4.34 7.69 -10.06
CA ARG A 400 -4.09 9.03 -10.55
C ARG A 400 -4.12 10.09 -9.44
N SER A 401 -5.01 9.95 -8.45
CA SER A 401 -5.11 10.85 -7.30
C SER A 401 -3.86 10.79 -6.42
N TRP A 402 -3.38 9.59 -6.10
CA TRP A 402 -2.15 9.42 -5.35
C TRP A 402 -0.92 9.93 -6.12
N ARG A 403 -0.85 9.64 -7.44
CA ARG A 403 0.22 10.18 -8.29
C ARG A 403 0.22 11.70 -8.28
N TRP A 404 -0.96 12.36 -8.32
CA TRP A 404 -1.07 13.80 -8.17
C TRP A 404 -0.50 14.30 -6.85
N GLN A 405 -0.89 13.71 -5.72
CA GLN A 405 -0.37 14.13 -4.41
C GLN A 405 1.15 13.97 -4.31
N LYS A 406 1.70 12.88 -4.83
CA LYS A 406 3.16 12.71 -4.91
C LYS A 406 3.79 13.80 -5.77
N CYS A 407 3.25 14.05 -6.96
CA CYS A 407 3.80 15.03 -7.89
C CYS A 407 3.61 16.48 -7.45
N TYR A 408 2.55 16.78 -6.73
CA TYR A 408 2.15 18.16 -6.42
C TYR A 408 2.59 18.64 -5.02
N GLU A 409 2.52 17.79 -4.00
CA GLU A 409 2.71 18.22 -2.61
C GLU A 409 3.68 17.37 -1.79
N LEU A 410 3.60 16.03 -1.88
CA LEU A 410 4.18 15.14 -0.90
C LEU A 410 5.51 14.54 -1.33
N ALA A 411 5.75 14.41 -2.63
CA ALA A 411 6.86 13.70 -3.26
C ALA A 411 6.95 12.22 -2.84
N TYR A 412 7.70 11.88 -1.82
CA TYR A 412 8.01 10.49 -1.46
C TYR A 412 8.47 9.69 -2.68
N PHE A 413 9.35 10.26 -3.49
CA PHE A 413 9.88 9.60 -4.67
C PHE A 413 10.94 8.58 -4.26
N GLN A 414 10.54 7.31 -4.21
CA GLN A 414 11.41 6.19 -3.84
C GLN A 414 12.38 5.89 -4.99
N SER A 415 13.41 6.73 -5.11
CA SER A 415 14.45 6.60 -6.13
C SER A 415 15.53 5.61 -5.71
N ALA A 416 16.23 5.04 -6.70
CA ALA A 416 17.41 4.24 -6.45
C ALA A 416 18.54 5.10 -5.86
N PRO A 417 19.19 4.68 -4.75
CA PRO A 417 20.40 5.33 -4.31
C PRO A 417 21.52 5.17 -5.34
N LEU A 418 22.44 6.13 -5.41
CA LEU A 418 23.56 6.06 -6.33
C LEU A 418 24.49 4.90 -5.95
N ALA A 419 24.73 3.99 -6.88
CA ALA A 419 25.66 2.89 -6.68
C ALA A 419 27.06 3.41 -6.37
N GLY A 420 27.72 2.82 -5.36
CA GLY A 420 29.05 3.25 -4.94
C GLY A 420 29.08 4.47 -4.02
N GLN A 421 27.96 5.11 -3.73
CA GLN A 421 27.87 6.12 -2.68
C GLN A 421 28.16 5.49 -1.32
N MET A 422 28.88 6.21 -0.46
CA MET A 422 29.14 5.75 0.90
C MET A 422 27.97 6.09 1.82
N GLU A 423 27.45 5.09 2.54
CA GLU A 423 26.31 5.25 3.44
C GLU A 423 26.67 6.07 4.69
N ASP A 424 27.81 5.74 5.29
CA ASP A 424 28.32 6.34 6.53
C ASP A 424 29.83 6.66 6.46
N GLY A 425 30.38 6.76 5.26
CA GLY A 425 31.82 6.93 5.00
C GLY A 425 32.60 5.61 5.01
N THR A 426 32.00 4.49 5.37
CA THR A 426 32.67 3.19 5.47
C THR A 426 31.99 2.09 4.62
N ARG A 427 30.69 2.18 4.37
CA ARG A 427 29.91 1.17 3.67
C ARG A 427 29.41 1.69 2.32
N MET A 428 29.76 0.98 1.27
CA MET A 428 29.30 1.28 -0.09
C MET A 428 27.84 0.86 -0.29
N LEU A 429 27.00 1.79 -0.73
CA LEU A 429 25.61 1.52 -1.07
C LEU A 429 25.51 0.64 -2.32
N GLN A 430 24.62 -0.34 -2.23
CA GLN A 430 24.22 -1.19 -3.33
C GLN A 430 22.70 -1.18 -3.42
N PRO A 431 22.11 -0.43 -4.38
CA PRO A 431 20.66 -0.32 -4.50
C PRO A 431 20.00 -1.68 -4.74
N LEU A 432 18.80 -1.86 -4.22
CA LEU A 432 17.95 -3.02 -4.49
C LEU A 432 17.17 -2.81 -5.78
N ARG A 433 16.67 -1.59 -5.99
CA ARG A 433 15.93 -1.21 -7.19
C ARG A 433 16.84 -0.78 -8.33
N SER A 434 16.34 -0.91 -9.56
CA SER A 434 17.06 -0.50 -10.76
C SER A 434 17.41 0.98 -10.75
N PHE A 435 18.58 1.33 -11.29
CA PHE A 435 19.01 2.70 -11.54
C PHE A 435 18.08 3.48 -12.49
N MET A 436 17.20 2.79 -13.22
CA MET A 436 16.17 3.42 -14.07
C MET A 436 15.09 4.09 -13.24
N VAL A 437 14.90 3.70 -11.98
CA VAL A 437 14.01 4.34 -11.02
C VAL A 437 14.77 5.48 -10.33
N ASN A 438 15.08 6.52 -11.06
CA ASN A 438 15.82 7.68 -10.57
C ASN A 438 14.96 8.95 -10.54
N MET A 439 15.50 10.04 -10.01
CA MET A 439 14.75 11.29 -9.88
C MET A 439 14.33 11.90 -11.22
N THR A 440 15.13 11.70 -12.29
CA THR A 440 14.74 12.16 -13.64
C THR A 440 13.46 11.46 -14.09
N TYR A 441 13.42 10.13 -13.98
CA TYR A 441 12.23 9.34 -14.29
C TYR A 441 11.01 9.79 -13.46
N MET A 442 11.18 9.93 -12.13
CA MET A 442 10.07 10.33 -11.23
C MET A 442 9.48 11.69 -11.61
N VAL A 443 10.33 12.64 -11.96
CA VAL A 443 9.92 13.99 -12.37
C VAL A 443 9.28 13.98 -13.76
N GLU A 444 9.88 13.27 -14.73
CA GLU A 444 9.34 13.14 -16.09
C GLU A 444 7.98 12.44 -16.11
N GLN A 445 7.74 11.45 -15.23
CA GLN A 445 6.45 10.81 -15.06
C GLN A 445 5.37 11.83 -14.64
N CYS A 446 5.68 12.73 -13.72
CA CYS A 446 4.75 13.79 -13.31
C CYS A 446 4.36 14.68 -14.49
N TYR A 447 5.30 15.03 -15.36
CA TYR A 447 5.01 15.80 -16.57
C TYR A 447 4.15 15.03 -17.56
N ALA A 448 4.52 13.78 -17.82
CA ALA A 448 3.80 12.95 -18.77
C ALA A 448 2.34 12.74 -18.33
N VAL A 449 2.11 12.56 -17.02
CA VAL A 449 0.77 12.31 -16.49
C VAL A 449 -0.09 13.57 -16.40
N PHE A 450 0.46 14.72 -15.98
CA PHE A 450 -0.34 15.91 -15.65
C PHE A 450 -0.16 17.09 -16.60
N GLY A 451 0.72 16.95 -17.61
CA GLY A 451 0.92 17.94 -18.66
C GLY A 451 1.76 19.14 -18.25
N SER A 452 1.78 20.15 -19.13
CA SER A 452 2.62 21.35 -18.99
C SER A 452 2.20 22.31 -17.87
N ASP A 453 0.98 22.21 -17.39
CA ASP A 453 0.49 22.98 -16.24
C ASP A 453 1.18 22.56 -14.94
N PHE A 454 1.75 21.38 -14.93
CA PHE A 454 2.59 20.85 -13.88
C PHE A 454 4.06 21.02 -14.29
N ASN A 455 4.83 21.84 -13.59
CA ASN A 455 6.24 22.06 -13.88
C ASN A 455 7.15 21.71 -12.71
N PRO A 456 7.45 20.41 -12.49
CA PRO A 456 8.33 19.97 -11.38
C PRO A 456 9.79 20.40 -11.58
N VAL A 457 10.27 20.55 -12.82
CA VAL A 457 11.66 20.97 -13.13
C VAL A 457 11.99 22.34 -12.56
N ARG A 458 10.98 23.20 -12.38
CA ARG A 458 11.16 24.51 -11.74
C ARG A 458 10.99 24.47 -10.22
N GLY A 459 11.03 23.28 -9.62
CA GLY A 459 11.04 23.14 -8.17
C GLY A 459 9.67 23.23 -7.50
N VAL A 460 8.55 23.07 -8.22
CA VAL A 460 7.21 23.11 -7.61
C VAL A 460 7.06 22.03 -6.55
N VAL A 461 7.44 20.78 -6.84
CA VAL A 461 7.33 19.67 -5.87
C VAL A 461 8.28 19.87 -4.70
N ASP A 462 9.53 20.24 -4.97
CA ASP A 462 10.50 20.51 -3.91
C ASP A 462 10.05 21.71 -3.04
N PHE A 463 9.51 22.76 -3.67
CA PHE A 463 8.94 23.89 -2.94
C PHE A 463 7.74 23.48 -2.09
N SER A 464 6.81 22.69 -2.63
CA SER A 464 5.63 22.23 -1.88
C SER A 464 6.02 21.29 -0.74
N THR A 465 6.99 20.38 -0.96
CA THR A 465 7.56 19.51 0.06
C THR A 465 8.18 20.32 1.21
N ARG A 466 8.97 21.35 0.88
CA ARG A 466 9.52 22.27 1.88
C ARG A 466 8.43 23.07 2.59
N ARG A 467 7.39 23.48 1.88
CA ARG A 467 6.24 24.18 2.47
C ARG A 467 5.52 23.32 3.50
N ILE A 468 5.23 22.06 3.19
CA ILE A 468 4.61 21.10 4.11
C ILE A 468 5.50 20.89 5.34
N ASN A 469 6.78 20.61 5.14
CA ASN A 469 7.72 20.40 6.24
C ASN A 469 7.92 21.67 7.11
N THR A 470 8.00 22.85 6.49
CA THR A 470 8.08 24.12 7.24
C THR A 470 6.83 24.36 8.05
N ARG A 471 5.65 24.10 7.49
CA ARG A 471 4.37 24.32 8.15
C ARG A 471 4.12 23.38 9.32
N PHE A 472 4.46 22.11 9.18
CA PHE A 472 4.11 21.06 10.13
C PHE A 472 5.31 20.51 10.92
N GLY A 473 6.53 20.95 10.62
CA GLY A 473 7.75 20.59 11.33
C GLY A 473 8.54 19.43 10.71
N GLY A 474 8.04 18.78 9.65
CA GLY A 474 8.71 17.64 9.00
C GLY A 474 9.04 16.53 10.00
N ALA A 475 10.31 16.09 10.03
CA ALA A 475 10.77 15.05 10.95
C ALA A 475 10.69 15.46 12.46
N GLN A 476 10.47 16.74 12.75
CA GLN A 476 10.25 17.27 14.09
C GLN A 476 8.88 17.98 14.16
N PRO A 477 7.76 17.22 14.17
CA PRO A 477 6.42 17.79 14.11
C PRO A 477 6.18 18.80 15.22
N ILE A 478 5.42 19.86 14.89
CA ILE A 478 5.03 20.90 15.87
C ILE A 478 3.75 20.59 16.63
N ALA A 479 2.99 19.57 16.17
CA ALA A 479 1.72 19.16 16.74
C ALA A 479 1.89 18.70 18.19
N LYS A 480 0.95 19.07 19.07
CA LYS A 480 0.90 18.65 20.47
C LYS A 480 -0.16 17.58 20.69
N LYS A 481 0.05 16.74 21.71
CA LYS A 481 -0.83 15.60 22.06
C LYS A 481 -0.98 14.62 20.88
N VAL A 482 0.16 14.24 20.31
CA VAL A 482 0.26 13.21 19.27
C VAL A 482 1.16 12.10 19.77
N PHE A 483 0.66 10.86 19.73
CA PHE A 483 1.48 9.68 19.94
C PHE A 483 1.96 9.16 18.58
N TYR A 484 3.27 9.02 18.39
CA TYR A 484 3.88 8.49 17.18
C TYR A 484 4.32 7.04 17.41
N SER A 485 3.69 6.07 16.74
CA SER A 485 4.09 4.67 16.73
C SER A 485 4.73 4.29 15.41
N ASN A 486 5.87 3.62 15.47
CA ASN A 486 6.62 3.20 14.29
C ASN A 486 7.16 1.78 14.44
N PHE A 487 7.64 1.17 13.34
CA PHE A 487 8.02 -0.23 13.26
C PHE A 487 9.33 -0.42 12.52
N GLY A 488 10.16 -1.37 13.00
CA GLY A 488 11.56 -1.48 12.58
C GLY A 488 11.77 -1.97 11.16
N ASP A 489 10.87 -2.78 10.61
CA ASP A 489 10.97 -3.28 9.23
C ASP A 489 10.24 -2.37 8.22
N ASP A 490 9.54 -1.35 8.72
CA ASP A 490 8.81 -0.41 7.88
C ASP A 490 9.74 0.58 7.18
N PRO A 491 9.89 0.56 5.84
CA PRO A 491 10.77 1.50 5.14
C PRO A 491 10.30 2.96 5.23
N TRP A 492 9.04 3.20 5.56
CA TRP A 492 8.50 4.53 5.80
C TRP A 492 8.92 5.12 7.14
N LEU A 493 9.58 4.33 8.01
CA LEU A 493 10.17 4.81 9.25
C LEU A 493 11.10 6.01 9.00
N GLU A 494 11.83 6.03 7.88
CA GLU A 494 12.75 7.11 7.50
C GLU A 494 12.03 8.45 7.16
N ALA A 495 10.72 8.41 6.88
CA ALA A 495 9.87 9.59 6.69
C ALA A 495 9.01 9.90 7.92
N SER A 496 9.18 9.16 9.01
CA SER A 496 8.39 9.24 10.23
C SER A 496 9.18 9.91 11.37
N VAL A 497 8.60 9.92 12.57
CA VAL A 497 9.26 10.43 13.77
C VAL A 497 10.22 9.39 14.32
N MET A 498 11.52 9.68 14.30
CA MET A 498 12.59 8.77 14.73
C MET A 498 13.42 9.34 15.89
N PRO A 499 14.02 8.46 16.72
CA PRO A 499 15.09 8.86 17.63
C PRO A 499 16.41 9.14 16.84
N PRO A 500 17.39 9.91 17.40
CA PRO A 500 17.27 10.61 18.69
C PRO A 500 16.54 11.93 18.54
N ARG A 501 15.66 12.22 19.49
CA ARG A 501 15.04 13.53 19.66
C ARG A 501 14.80 13.80 21.13
N ASP A 502 14.64 15.05 21.50
CA ASP A 502 14.25 15.42 22.86
C ASP A 502 12.87 14.85 23.19
N VAL A 503 12.74 14.31 24.38
CA VAL A 503 11.47 13.74 24.83
C VAL A 503 10.53 14.91 25.20
N ASP A 504 9.57 15.16 24.30
CA ASP A 504 8.44 16.05 24.59
C ASP A 504 7.28 15.19 25.12
N PRO A 505 6.79 15.40 26.34
CA PRO A 505 5.68 14.62 26.90
C PRO A 505 4.37 14.77 26.10
N GLU A 506 4.23 15.83 25.30
CA GLU A 506 3.08 16.02 24.41
C GLU A 506 3.30 15.43 23.00
N GLN A 507 4.49 14.88 22.73
CA GLN A 507 4.87 14.24 21.48
C GLN A 507 5.55 12.88 21.75
N PRO A 508 4.92 12.00 22.54
CA PRO A 508 5.51 10.70 22.81
C PRO A 508 5.66 9.89 21.53
N TYR A 509 6.78 9.18 21.40
CA TYR A 509 7.01 8.27 20.28
C TYR A 509 7.52 6.93 20.77
N GLU A 510 7.27 5.88 19.98
CA GLU A 510 7.75 4.53 20.22
C GLU A 510 8.07 3.85 18.89
N VAL A 511 9.17 3.10 18.85
CA VAL A 511 9.52 2.25 17.71
C VAL A 511 9.55 0.80 18.17
N ALA A 512 8.73 -0.04 17.55
CA ALA A 512 8.75 -1.48 17.79
C ALA A 512 9.80 -2.13 16.89
N MET A 513 10.91 -2.59 17.49
CA MET A 513 11.98 -3.30 16.78
C MET A 513 11.76 -4.80 16.94
N CYS A 514 11.05 -5.41 16.02
CA CYS A 514 10.79 -6.85 15.97
C CYS A 514 10.78 -7.36 14.54
N ASP A 515 11.02 -8.66 14.35
CA ASP A 515 10.95 -9.29 13.03
C ASP A 515 9.51 -9.28 12.51
N ASP A 516 9.35 -9.00 11.22
CA ASP A 516 8.06 -8.83 10.54
C ASP A 516 7.19 -7.74 11.17
N CYS A 517 7.80 -6.78 11.89
CA CYS A 517 7.12 -5.59 12.38
C CYS A 517 7.04 -4.53 11.28
N GLY A 518 6.03 -4.66 10.45
CA GLY A 518 5.79 -3.80 9.30
C GLY A 518 4.90 -2.59 9.58
N HIS A 519 4.55 -1.91 8.53
CA HIS A 519 3.83 -0.65 8.46
C HIS A 519 2.48 -0.68 9.19
N CYS A 520 2.23 0.25 10.10
CA CYS A 520 0.98 0.43 10.86
C CYS A 520 0.49 -0.83 11.62
N MET A 521 1.41 -1.68 12.07
CA MET A 521 1.07 -2.96 12.67
C MET A 521 0.23 -2.84 13.95
N ASP A 522 0.30 -1.70 14.65
CA ASP A 522 -0.49 -1.45 15.85
C ASP A 522 -1.99 -1.29 15.59
N PHE A 523 -2.41 -1.00 14.36
CA PHE A 523 -3.83 -0.93 13.99
C PHE A 523 -4.51 -2.30 13.91
N SER A 524 -3.73 -3.37 13.87
CA SER A 524 -4.26 -4.74 13.84
C SER A 524 -5.03 -5.08 15.12
N THR A 525 -5.96 -6.05 15.03
CA THR A 525 -6.67 -6.58 16.21
C THR A 525 -5.67 -7.16 17.20
N PRO A 526 -5.72 -6.74 18.49
CA PRO A 526 -4.83 -7.27 19.51
C PRO A 526 -4.98 -8.77 19.71
N ARG A 527 -3.84 -9.48 19.78
CA ARG A 527 -3.80 -10.93 19.95
C ARG A 527 -2.84 -11.35 21.08
N PRO A 528 -3.11 -12.48 21.75
CA PRO A 528 -2.18 -13.04 22.71
C PRO A 528 -0.80 -13.34 22.11
N THR A 529 -0.75 -13.68 20.82
CA THR A 529 0.47 -14.02 20.05
C THR A 529 1.25 -12.81 19.54
N ASP A 530 0.73 -11.58 19.67
CA ASP A 530 1.45 -10.39 19.23
C ASP A 530 2.84 -10.29 19.87
N PRO A 531 3.86 -9.78 19.13
CA PRO A 531 5.19 -9.55 19.69
C PRO A 531 5.16 -8.66 20.93
N PRO A 532 6.06 -8.90 21.91
CA PRO A 532 6.15 -8.06 23.11
C PRO A 532 6.30 -6.57 22.81
N GLU A 533 7.03 -6.22 21.75
CA GLU A 533 7.28 -4.85 21.29
C GLU A 533 5.98 -4.17 20.85
N LEU A 534 5.16 -4.86 20.08
CA LEU A 534 3.85 -4.36 19.64
C LEU A 534 2.91 -4.16 20.84
N LYS A 535 2.88 -5.13 21.76
CA LYS A 535 2.10 -5.00 23.01
C LYS A 535 2.55 -3.80 23.84
N ARG A 536 3.87 -3.54 23.91
CA ARG A 536 4.43 -2.38 24.61
C ARG A 536 4.00 -1.06 23.96
N VAL A 537 4.09 -0.95 22.63
CA VAL A 537 3.64 0.24 21.88
C VAL A 537 2.18 0.53 22.19
N ARG A 538 1.29 -0.46 22.03
CA ARG A 538 -0.15 -0.31 22.31
C ARG A 538 -0.43 0.07 23.77
N ALA A 539 0.21 -0.58 24.72
CA ALA A 539 0.03 -0.29 26.14
C ALA A 539 0.51 1.13 26.50
N ARG A 540 1.60 1.58 25.88
CA ARG A 540 2.09 2.95 26.08
C ARG A 540 1.14 3.99 25.46
N PHE A 541 0.65 3.74 24.26
CA PHE A 541 -0.34 4.59 23.61
C PHE A 541 -1.61 4.73 24.46
N GLN A 542 -2.15 3.61 25.00
CA GLN A 542 -3.35 3.62 25.83
C GLN A 542 -3.22 4.57 27.05
N LYS A 543 -2.04 4.65 27.67
CA LYS A 543 -1.80 5.57 28.78
C LYS A 543 -1.96 7.04 28.36
N TYR A 544 -1.46 7.40 27.17
CA TYR A 544 -1.61 8.76 26.64
C TYR A 544 -3.03 9.03 26.16
N LEU A 545 -3.69 8.07 25.55
CA LEU A 545 -5.10 8.16 25.19
C LEU A 545 -5.96 8.48 26.42
N ASP A 546 -5.79 7.72 27.50
CA ASP A 546 -6.55 7.89 28.74
C ASP A 546 -6.23 9.24 29.42
N LEU A 547 -4.96 9.65 29.41
CA LEU A 547 -4.52 10.95 29.93
C LEU A 547 -5.22 12.10 29.19
N TRP A 548 -5.17 12.10 27.85
CA TRP A 548 -5.74 13.20 27.06
C TRP A 548 -7.28 13.16 27.01
N LEU A 549 -7.88 11.98 27.14
CA LEU A 549 -9.33 11.88 27.32
C LEU A 549 -9.78 12.38 28.73
N ALA A 550 -8.93 12.35 29.74
CA ALA A 550 -9.27 12.84 31.08
C ALA A 550 -9.19 14.39 31.22
N GLU A 551 -8.35 15.05 30.42
CA GLU A 551 -8.26 16.53 30.37
C GLU A 551 -9.50 17.19 29.78
#